data_92b3c13be15c58b7b9960203a38c2a32
#
_entry.id   92b3c13be15c58b7b9960203a38c2a32
#
_cell.length_a   1.000
_cell.length_b   1.000
_cell.length_c   1.000
_cell.angle_alpha   90.00
_cell.angle_beta   90.00
_cell.angle_gamma   90.00
#
_symmetry.space_group_name_H-M   'P 1'
#
loop_
_entity.id
_entity.type
_entity.pdbx_description
1 polymer ?
#
loop_
_entity_poly.entity_id
_entity_poly.type
_entity_poly.pdbx_seq_one_letter_code
_entity_poly.pdbx_strand_id
1 'polypeptide(L)'
;ALNALQLYSIIHSRTITFNSAEKIMNTINQVLFTSKIGKIPTSAICITISPKGDFTLANASFTSPLIFDGELNSFSEIPSSGIPLGEDNRHKYILTSGRLKDDSIMIVYSRGLYFAKNQQNKTFPIQTIKDTVVKHRKFSPAIIAREIYNEITKFFDNTTLENDISLMVIKKVEIDG
;
A
#
# COMPACT_ATOMS: atom_id res chain seq x y z
N ALA A 1 13.49 4.04 -12.78
CA ALA A 1 12.64 4.17 -13.99
C ALA A 1 12.47 2.83 -14.72
N LEU A 2 13.54 2.10 -15.06
CA LEU A 2 13.46 0.88 -15.87
C LEU A 2 12.69 -0.26 -15.19
N ASN A 3 12.89 -0.49 -13.87
CA ASN A 3 12.16 -1.51 -13.11
C ASN A 3 10.67 -1.19 -12.99
N ALA A 4 10.31 0.08 -12.87
CA ALA A 4 8.90 0.50 -12.84
C ALA A 4 8.20 0.22 -14.18
N LEU A 5 8.87 0.44 -15.30
CA LEU A 5 8.33 0.14 -16.63
C LEU A 5 8.16 -1.37 -16.85
N GLN A 6 9.12 -2.18 -16.38
CA GLN A 6 9.00 -3.64 -16.42
C GLN A 6 7.83 -4.14 -15.56
N LEU A 7 7.71 -3.63 -14.32
CA LEU A 7 6.58 -3.95 -13.45
C LEU A 7 5.25 -3.59 -14.10
N TYR A 8 5.14 -2.39 -14.68
CA TYR A 8 3.96 -1.95 -15.39
C TYR A 8 3.59 -2.90 -16.53
N SER A 9 4.57 -3.27 -17.38
CA SER A 9 4.35 -4.18 -18.51
C SER A 9 3.90 -5.57 -18.06
N ILE A 10 4.49 -6.12 -16.98
CA ILE A 10 4.12 -7.42 -16.42
C ILE A 10 2.70 -7.36 -15.86
N ILE A 11 2.40 -6.35 -15.05
CA ILE A 11 1.08 -6.17 -14.45
C ILE A 11 0.02 -6.03 -15.55
N HIS A 12 0.25 -5.16 -16.51
CA HIS A 12 -0.70 -4.91 -17.60
C HIS A 12 -0.95 -6.14 -18.47
N SER A 13 0.09 -6.94 -18.75
CA SER A 13 -0.05 -8.15 -19.59
C SER A 13 -0.67 -9.34 -18.85
N ARG A 14 -0.62 -9.36 -17.50
CA ARG A 14 -0.99 -10.53 -16.68
C ARG A 14 -2.23 -10.32 -15.80
N THR A 15 -2.63 -9.08 -15.51
CA THR A 15 -3.87 -8.81 -14.74
C THR A 15 -5.12 -9.35 -15.43
N ILE A 16 -5.12 -9.45 -16.76
CA ILE A 16 -6.19 -10.08 -17.53
C ILE A 16 -6.28 -11.60 -17.27
N THR A 17 -5.18 -12.23 -16.85
CA THR A 17 -5.06 -13.70 -16.73
C THR A 17 -5.04 -14.19 -15.27
N PHE A 18 -4.75 -13.33 -14.29
CA PHE A 18 -4.59 -13.73 -12.90
C PHE A 18 -5.62 -13.09 -11.97
N ASN A 19 -6.42 -13.95 -11.34
CA ASN A 19 -7.45 -13.54 -10.37
C ASN A 19 -6.93 -13.59 -8.91
N SER A 20 -5.62 -13.72 -8.67
CA SER A 20 -5.06 -13.90 -7.33
C SER A 20 -3.82 -13.02 -7.15
N ALA A 21 -3.81 -12.25 -6.05
CA ALA A 21 -2.66 -11.44 -5.64
C ALA A 21 -1.39 -12.29 -5.47
N GLU A 22 -1.52 -13.52 -4.96
CA GLU A 22 -0.39 -14.47 -4.84
C GLU A 22 0.23 -14.79 -6.19
N LYS A 23 -0.59 -15.17 -7.19
CA LYS A 23 -0.10 -15.52 -8.52
C LYS A 23 0.59 -14.33 -9.19
N ILE A 24 0.03 -13.14 -9.06
CA ILE A 24 0.62 -11.90 -9.55
C ILE A 24 2.00 -11.69 -8.92
N MET A 25 2.09 -11.72 -7.60
CA MET A 25 3.33 -11.47 -6.88
C MET A 25 4.40 -12.53 -7.15
N ASN A 26 4.03 -13.82 -7.17
CA ASN A 26 4.97 -14.90 -7.49
C ASN A 26 5.51 -14.77 -8.92
N THR A 27 4.66 -14.41 -9.90
CA THR A 27 5.09 -14.20 -11.28
C THR A 27 6.04 -13.01 -11.40
N ILE A 28 5.70 -11.88 -10.78
CA ILE A 28 6.57 -10.69 -10.78
C ILE A 28 7.92 -11.02 -10.14
N ASN A 29 7.91 -11.72 -8.99
CA ASN A 29 9.12 -12.14 -8.30
C ASN A 29 10.05 -12.96 -9.21
N GLN A 30 9.49 -13.96 -9.89
CA GLN A 30 10.25 -14.80 -10.81
C GLN A 30 10.85 -13.99 -11.99
N VAL A 31 10.06 -13.09 -12.58
CA VAL A 31 10.53 -12.25 -13.69
C VAL A 31 11.63 -11.30 -13.24
N LEU A 32 11.47 -10.62 -12.10
CA LEU A 32 12.49 -9.71 -11.58
C LEU A 32 13.77 -10.46 -11.19
N PHE A 33 13.65 -11.64 -10.59
CA PHE A 33 14.80 -12.46 -10.22
C PHE A 33 15.61 -12.92 -11.44
N THR A 34 14.93 -13.30 -12.53
CA THR A 34 15.56 -13.76 -13.76
C THR A 34 16.01 -12.64 -14.68
N SER A 35 15.55 -11.43 -14.44
CA SER A 35 15.91 -10.25 -15.23
C SER A 35 17.41 -9.97 -15.12
N LYS A 36 18.07 -9.77 -16.25
CA LYS A 36 19.47 -9.34 -16.32
C LYS A 36 19.65 -7.84 -16.03
N ILE A 37 18.53 -7.11 -15.90
CA ILE A 37 18.51 -5.66 -15.71
C ILE A 37 18.50 -5.37 -14.20
N GLY A 38 19.68 -5.32 -13.59
CA GLY A 38 19.91 -4.89 -12.20
C GLY A 38 19.06 -5.63 -11.15
N LYS A 39 19.68 -6.38 -10.27
CA LYS A 39 19.02 -7.03 -9.13
C LYS A 39 18.69 -5.96 -8.06
N ILE A 40 17.66 -5.15 -8.29
CA ILE A 40 17.20 -4.19 -7.27
C ILE A 40 15.99 -4.80 -6.58
N PRO A 41 16.11 -5.20 -5.30
CA PRO A 41 14.99 -5.67 -4.52
C PRO A 41 13.86 -4.64 -4.50
N THR A 42 12.64 -5.06 -4.83
CA THR A 42 11.51 -4.15 -4.98
C THR A 42 10.43 -4.46 -3.95
N SER A 43 10.11 -3.49 -3.09
CA SER A 43 8.97 -3.63 -2.19
C SER A 43 7.66 -3.37 -2.94
N ALA A 44 6.69 -4.26 -2.76
CA ALA A 44 5.39 -4.16 -3.41
C ALA A 44 4.28 -4.77 -2.55
N ILE A 45 3.06 -4.33 -2.78
CA ILE A 45 1.86 -4.94 -2.23
C ILE A 45 0.84 -5.10 -3.36
N CYS A 46 0.21 -6.26 -3.42
CA CYS A 46 -0.89 -6.53 -4.34
C CYS A 46 -2.14 -6.79 -3.52
N ILE A 47 -3.20 -6.02 -3.78
CA ILE A 47 -4.48 -6.13 -3.07
C ILE A 47 -5.57 -6.35 -4.11
N THR A 48 -6.41 -7.35 -3.89
CA THR A 48 -7.66 -7.55 -4.63
C THR A 48 -8.83 -7.33 -3.69
N ILE A 49 -9.84 -6.60 -4.14
CA ILE A 49 -11.02 -6.27 -3.32
C ILE A 49 -12.27 -6.54 -4.14
N SER A 50 -13.22 -7.29 -3.56
CA SER A 50 -14.54 -7.49 -4.14
C SER A 50 -15.47 -6.32 -3.85
N PRO A 51 -16.57 -6.13 -4.61
CA PRO A 51 -17.58 -5.13 -4.29
C PRO A 51 -18.21 -5.31 -2.90
N LYS A 52 -18.21 -6.53 -2.36
CA LYS A 52 -18.68 -6.83 -0.99
C LYS A 52 -17.70 -6.45 0.11
N GLY A 53 -16.49 -5.98 -0.26
CA GLY A 53 -15.44 -5.60 0.69
C GLY A 53 -14.50 -6.73 1.08
N ASP A 54 -14.72 -7.98 0.61
CA ASP A 54 -13.76 -9.05 0.86
C ASP A 54 -12.46 -8.75 0.12
N PHE A 55 -11.33 -8.84 0.81
CA PHE A 55 -10.05 -8.58 0.21
C PHE A 55 -9.06 -9.73 0.41
N THR A 56 -8.15 -9.86 -0.51
CA THR A 56 -6.91 -10.62 -0.32
C THR A 56 -5.72 -9.75 -0.65
N LEU A 57 -4.64 -9.91 0.08
CA LEU A 57 -3.39 -9.21 -0.20
C LEU A 57 -2.20 -10.15 -0.12
N ALA A 58 -1.20 -9.86 -0.96
CA ALA A 58 0.14 -10.43 -0.87
C ALA A 58 1.14 -9.27 -0.72
N ASN A 59 2.06 -9.39 0.22
CA ASN A 59 3.00 -8.32 0.58
C ASN A 59 4.44 -8.78 0.38
N ALA A 60 5.21 -8.00 -0.36
CA ALA A 60 6.64 -8.16 -0.57
C ALA A 60 7.40 -7.03 0.11
N SER A 61 7.60 -7.15 1.42
CA SER A 61 8.36 -6.16 2.20
C SER A 61 7.84 -4.71 2.07
N PHE A 62 6.55 -4.52 1.79
CA PHE A 62 5.89 -3.21 1.83
C PHE A 62 5.42 -2.89 3.25
N THR A 63 5.01 -1.65 3.52
CA THR A 63 4.44 -1.27 4.81
C THR A 63 3.14 -2.02 5.09
N SER A 64 2.86 -2.28 6.35
CA SER A 64 1.59 -2.87 6.78
C SER A 64 0.44 -1.89 6.50
N PRO A 65 -0.60 -2.29 5.75
CA PRO A 65 -1.79 -1.47 5.61
C PRO A 65 -2.47 -1.21 6.95
N LEU A 66 -2.97 0.01 7.13
CA LEU A 66 -3.84 0.36 8.26
C LEU A 66 -5.28 0.17 7.83
N ILE A 67 -6.10 -0.42 8.70
CA ILE A 67 -7.55 -0.45 8.54
C ILE A 67 -8.18 0.34 9.70
N PHE A 68 -8.95 1.35 9.36
CA PHE A 68 -9.88 2.00 10.27
C PHE A 68 -11.22 1.27 10.19
N ASP A 69 -11.71 0.74 11.31
CA ASP A 69 -13.05 0.19 11.45
C ASP A 69 -13.99 1.32 11.90
N GLY A 70 -14.93 1.71 11.02
CA GLY A 70 -15.84 2.82 11.29
C GLY A 70 -16.83 2.53 12.41
N GLU A 71 -17.19 1.26 12.63
CA GLU A 71 -18.11 0.81 13.68
C GLU A 71 -17.41 0.84 15.06
N LEU A 72 -16.21 0.24 15.14
CA LEU A 72 -15.43 0.18 16.36
C LEU A 72 -14.65 1.46 16.67
N ASN A 73 -14.59 2.40 15.72
CA ASN A 73 -13.78 3.62 15.78
C ASN A 73 -12.31 3.33 16.19
N SER A 74 -11.73 2.28 15.64
CA SER A 74 -10.40 1.79 15.98
C SER A 74 -9.57 1.46 14.75
N PHE A 75 -8.24 1.41 14.94
CA PHE A 75 -7.30 1.02 13.91
C PHE A 75 -6.72 -0.37 14.18
N SER A 76 -6.58 -1.14 13.13
CA SER A 76 -5.77 -2.36 13.09
C SER A 76 -4.74 -2.28 11.96
N GLU A 77 -3.68 -3.07 12.08
CA GLU A 77 -2.67 -3.24 11.04
C GLU A 77 -2.78 -4.62 10.46
N ILE A 78 -2.67 -4.73 9.12
CA ILE A 78 -2.54 -6.02 8.47
C ILE A 78 -1.05 -6.38 8.51
N PRO A 79 -0.66 -7.47 9.19
CA PRO A 79 0.74 -7.84 9.31
C PRO A 79 1.41 -7.94 7.93
N SER A 80 2.54 -7.28 7.80
CA SER A 80 3.38 -7.35 6.60
C SER A 80 4.28 -8.58 6.69
N SER A 81 4.25 -9.42 5.66
CA SER A 81 5.11 -10.59 5.57
C SER A 81 5.61 -10.75 4.14
N GLY A 82 6.85 -11.22 4.01
CA GLY A 82 7.48 -11.49 2.71
C GLY A 82 8.73 -10.65 2.49
N ILE A 83 9.63 -11.20 1.69
CA ILE A 83 10.86 -10.55 1.25
C ILE A 83 10.58 -9.65 0.04
N PRO A 84 11.46 -8.71 -0.31
CA PRO A 84 11.32 -7.93 -1.54
C PRO A 84 11.25 -8.81 -2.78
N LEU A 85 10.50 -8.34 -3.78
CA LEU A 85 10.45 -8.98 -5.09
C LEU A 85 11.83 -9.01 -5.75
N GLY A 86 12.17 -10.14 -6.37
CA GLY A 86 13.44 -10.34 -7.07
C GLY A 86 14.60 -10.75 -6.16
N GLU A 87 14.40 -10.92 -4.87
CA GLU A 87 15.45 -11.32 -3.92
C GLU A 87 15.69 -12.84 -3.91
N ASP A 88 14.64 -13.65 -3.82
CA ASP A 88 14.70 -15.13 -3.92
C ASP A 88 13.53 -15.65 -4.75
N ASN A 89 13.82 -16.33 -5.87
CA ASN A 89 12.80 -16.89 -6.75
C ASN A 89 12.03 -18.08 -6.16
N ARG A 90 12.52 -18.69 -5.10
CA ARG A 90 11.86 -19.80 -4.39
C ARG A 90 10.85 -19.31 -3.37
N HIS A 91 10.94 -18.04 -2.99
CA HIS A 91 9.99 -17.46 -2.03
C HIS A 91 8.57 -17.45 -2.60
N LYS A 92 7.61 -17.86 -1.78
CA LYS A 92 6.18 -17.84 -2.10
C LYS A 92 5.48 -16.81 -1.21
N TYR A 93 4.80 -15.86 -1.85
CA TYR A 93 4.04 -14.85 -1.13
C TYR A 93 2.73 -15.44 -0.61
N ILE A 94 2.50 -15.30 0.68
CA ILE A 94 1.31 -15.83 1.35
C ILE A 94 0.20 -14.78 1.26
N LEU A 95 -1.02 -15.24 1.04
CA LEU A 95 -2.21 -14.40 1.08
C LEU A 95 -2.65 -14.15 2.51
N THR A 96 -2.87 -12.88 2.81
CA THR A 96 -3.66 -12.45 3.95
C THR A 96 -5.05 -12.07 3.44
N SER A 97 -6.09 -12.58 4.08
CA SER A 97 -7.49 -12.30 3.71
C SER A 97 -8.20 -11.56 4.82
N GLY A 98 -9.19 -10.76 4.44
CA GLY A 98 -10.02 -10.04 5.38
C GLY A 98 -11.24 -9.43 4.70
N ARG A 99 -11.98 -8.62 5.45
CA ARG A 99 -13.15 -7.91 4.95
C ARG A 99 -13.17 -6.49 5.45
N LEU A 100 -13.33 -5.54 4.54
CA LEU A 100 -13.68 -4.17 4.86
C LEU A 100 -15.20 -4.12 5.07
N LYS A 101 -15.62 -3.81 6.28
CA LYS A 101 -17.01 -3.51 6.60
C LYS A 101 -17.40 -2.14 6.01
N ASP A 102 -18.69 -1.84 6.01
CA ASP A 102 -19.16 -0.52 5.63
C ASP A 102 -18.54 0.55 6.54
N ASP A 103 -18.26 1.71 5.96
CA ASP A 103 -17.51 2.81 6.58
C ASP A 103 -16.06 2.50 7.02
N SER A 104 -15.55 1.30 6.72
CA SER A 104 -14.13 1.01 6.93
C SER A 104 -13.26 1.68 5.86
N ILE A 105 -12.05 2.07 6.29
CA ILE A 105 -11.07 2.75 5.43
C ILE A 105 -9.73 2.01 5.54
N MET A 106 -9.21 1.56 4.40
CA MET A 106 -7.86 1.00 4.31
C MET A 106 -6.91 2.08 3.79
N ILE A 107 -5.78 2.23 4.46
CA ILE A 107 -4.71 3.15 4.10
C ILE A 107 -3.46 2.34 3.81
N VAL A 108 -2.89 2.56 2.62
CA VAL A 108 -1.64 1.95 2.15
C VAL A 108 -0.66 3.07 1.84
N TYR A 109 0.55 3.00 2.37
CA TYR A 109 1.57 4.02 2.14
C TYR A 109 2.95 3.39 2.01
N SER A 110 3.84 4.05 1.26
CA SER A 110 5.18 3.52 1.01
C SER A 110 6.15 3.76 2.18
N ARG A 111 7.22 2.97 2.22
CA ARG A 111 8.31 3.12 3.20
C ARG A 111 8.98 4.48 3.18
N GLY A 112 8.90 5.21 2.06
CA GLY A 112 9.43 6.57 1.97
C GLY A 112 8.95 7.48 3.11
N LEU A 113 7.70 7.28 3.58
CA LEU A 113 7.16 8.04 4.70
C LEU A 113 7.85 7.75 6.04
N TYR A 114 8.30 6.50 6.27
CA TYR A 114 9.00 6.13 7.50
C TYR A 114 10.43 6.64 7.57
N PHE A 115 11.12 6.65 6.44
CA PHE A 115 12.54 7.01 6.38
C PHE A 115 12.76 8.50 6.20
N ALA A 116 11.77 9.19 5.62
CA ALA A 116 11.88 10.63 5.43
C ALA A 116 11.94 11.37 6.78
N LYS A 117 12.84 12.33 6.87
CA LYS A 117 13.03 13.18 8.03
C LYS A 117 12.88 14.65 7.64
N ASN A 118 12.24 15.42 8.50
CA ASN A 118 12.14 16.86 8.33
C ASN A 118 13.46 17.58 8.72
N GLN A 119 13.48 18.88 8.60
CA GLN A 119 14.65 19.71 8.93
C GLN A 119 15.13 19.55 10.39
N GLN A 120 14.25 19.15 11.30
CA GLN A 120 14.56 18.86 12.69
C GLN A 120 14.97 17.40 12.93
N ASN A 121 15.27 16.63 11.87
CA ASN A 121 15.63 15.21 11.91
C ASN A 121 14.54 14.30 12.53
N LYS A 122 13.27 14.71 12.49
CA LYS A 122 12.13 13.94 12.99
C LYS A 122 11.46 13.19 11.85
N THR A 123 11.00 11.96 12.12
CA THR A 123 10.19 11.15 11.20
C THR A 123 8.72 11.54 11.30
N PHE A 124 7.96 11.34 10.22
CA PHE A 124 6.53 11.63 10.20
C PHE A 124 5.76 10.71 11.17
N PRO A 125 4.96 11.27 12.11
CA PRO A 125 4.20 10.44 13.03
C PRO A 125 3.02 9.77 12.34
N ILE A 126 2.99 8.44 12.30
CA ILE A 126 1.85 7.70 11.72
C ILE A 126 0.53 8.00 12.42
N GLN A 127 0.58 8.41 13.68
CA GLN A 127 -0.60 8.88 14.41
C GLN A 127 -1.30 10.04 13.70
N THR A 128 -0.56 10.92 13.01
CA THR A 128 -1.15 12.01 12.21
C THR A 128 -2.05 11.49 11.09
N ILE A 129 -1.68 10.37 10.44
CA ILE A 129 -2.57 9.70 9.47
C ILE A 129 -3.85 9.25 10.16
N LYS A 130 -3.73 8.56 11.30
CA LYS A 130 -4.88 8.04 12.04
C LYS A 130 -5.84 9.16 12.44
N ASP A 131 -5.31 10.24 13.00
CA ASP A 131 -6.09 11.41 13.42
C ASP A 131 -6.80 12.08 12.23
N THR A 132 -6.09 12.21 11.10
CA THR A 132 -6.64 12.79 9.87
C THR A 132 -7.76 11.92 9.31
N VAL A 133 -7.60 10.59 9.31
CA VAL A 133 -8.65 9.65 8.89
C VAL A 133 -9.89 9.78 9.77
N VAL A 134 -9.73 9.76 11.08
CA VAL A 134 -10.86 9.91 12.02
C VAL A 134 -11.61 11.22 11.79
N LYS A 135 -10.87 12.32 11.63
CA LYS A 135 -11.43 13.66 11.39
C LYS A 135 -12.23 13.72 10.09
N HIS A 136 -11.74 13.06 9.04
CA HIS A 136 -12.30 13.17 7.69
C HIS A 136 -13.03 11.91 7.22
N ARG A 137 -13.31 10.93 8.09
CA ARG A 137 -13.87 9.62 7.73
C ARG A 137 -15.18 9.66 6.97
N LYS A 138 -15.97 10.74 7.12
CA LYS A 138 -17.26 10.92 6.44
C LYS A 138 -17.12 11.42 5.00
N PHE A 139 -15.95 11.89 4.61
CA PHE A 139 -15.70 12.39 3.26
C PHE A 139 -15.27 11.26 2.29
N SER A 140 -15.15 11.61 1.02
CA SER A 140 -14.68 10.68 -0.01
C SER A 140 -13.22 10.28 0.21
N PRO A 141 -12.79 9.10 -0.31
CA PRO A 141 -11.38 8.68 -0.24
C PRO A 141 -10.41 9.72 -0.79
N ALA A 142 -10.80 10.41 -1.86
CA ALA A 142 -9.98 11.45 -2.48
C ALA A 142 -9.73 12.65 -1.52
N ILE A 143 -10.75 13.07 -0.77
CA ILE A 143 -10.62 14.12 0.25
C ILE A 143 -9.71 13.64 1.37
N ILE A 144 -9.92 12.43 1.88
CA ILE A 144 -9.10 11.85 2.96
C ILE A 144 -7.63 11.79 2.52
N ALA A 145 -7.36 11.29 1.30
CA ALA A 145 -6.01 11.21 0.77
C ALA A 145 -5.36 12.60 0.63
N ARG A 146 -6.11 13.59 0.15
CA ARG A 146 -5.64 14.97 0.06
C ARG A 146 -5.28 15.57 1.42
N GLU A 147 -6.12 15.36 2.43
CA GLU A 147 -5.84 15.90 3.76
C GLU A 147 -4.63 15.22 4.42
N ILE A 148 -4.46 13.90 4.23
CA ILE A 148 -3.23 13.22 4.65
C ILE A 148 -2.01 13.78 3.91
N TYR A 149 -2.11 14.01 2.60
CA TYR A 149 -1.04 14.62 1.81
C TYR A 149 -0.68 16.02 2.31
N ASN A 150 -1.68 16.84 2.66
CA ASN A 150 -1.46 18.17 3.22
C ASN A 150 -0.69 18.11 4.54
N GLU A 151 -1.02 17.17 5.44
CA GLU A 151 -0.29 16.99 6.70
C GLU A 151 1.16 16.52 6.46
N ILE A 152 1.36 15.61 5.49
CA ILE A 152 2.71 15.16 5.09
C ILE A 152 3.52 16.35 4.55
N THR A 153 2.97 17.12 3.63
CA THR A 153 3.64 18.28 3.01
C THR A 153 3.99 19.33 4.06
N LYS A 154 3.06 19.64 4.97
CA LYS A 154 3.29 20.57 6.08
C LYS A 154 4.39 20.09 7.03
N PHE A 155 4.46 18.79 7.31
CA PHE A 155 5.48 18.24 8.20
C PHE A 155 6.88 18.34 7.61
N PHE A 156 7.01 18.07 6.31
CA PHE A 156 8.30 18.09 5.63
C PHE A 156 8.75 19.49 5.18
N ASP A 157 7.86 20.44 5.04
CA ASP A 157 8.08 21.86 4.75
C ASP A 157 9.42 22.13 4.02
N ASN A 158 9.39 22.16 2.70
CA ASN A 158 10.57 22.40 1.84
C ASN A 158 11.77 21.44 2.03
N THR A 159 11.61 20.35 2.76
CA THR A 159 12.63 19.31 2.87
C THR A 159 12.67 18.50 1.58
N THR A 160 13.85 18.35 0.97
CA THR A 160 14.02 17.44 -0.16
C THR A 160 13.92 16.01 0.34
N LEU A 161 12.93 15.27 -0.14
CA LEU A 161 12.75 13.86 0.20
C LEU A 161 13.70 13.00 -0.64
N GLU A 162 14.42 12.10 0.02
CA GLU A 162 15.31 11.13 -0.64
C GLU A 162 14.54 10.03 -1.38
N ASN A 163 13.32 9.75 -0.95
CA ASN A 163 12.47 8.71 -1.52
C ASN A 163 11.06 9.24 -1.82
N ASP A 164 10.47 8.68 -2.88
CA ASP A 164 9.08 8.97 -3.21
C ASP A 164 8.12 8.45 -2.13
N ILE A 165 7.08 9.24 -1.84
CA ILE A 165 6.01 8.86 -0.95
C ILE A 165 4.77 8.55 -1.80
N SER A 166 4.26 7.33 -1.66
CA SER A 166 3.00 6.91 -2.26
C SER A 166 1.96 6.68 -1.17
N LEU A 167 0.74 7.12 -1.43
CA LEU A 167 -0.41 6.96 -0.54
C LEU A 167 -1.62 6.50 -1.34
N MET A 168 -2.33 5.49 -0.81
CA MET A 168 -3.61 5.03 -1.34
C MET A 168 -4.63 4.96 -0.21
N VAL A 169 -5.83 5.45 -0.45
CA VAL A 169 -6.97 5.37 0.48
C VAL A 169 -8.10 4.64 -0.22
N ILE A 170 -8.57 3.58 0.41
CA ILE A 170 -9.69 2.76 -0.06
C ILE A 170 -10.78 2.82 1.01
N LYS A 171 -11.98 3.23 0.65
CA LYS A 171 -13.13 3.29 1.56
C LYS A 171 -14.24 2.38 1.05
N LYS A 172 -14.74 1.51 1.93
CA LYS A 172 -15.97 0.77 1.66
C LYS A 172 -17.14 1.72 1.95
N VAL A 173 -17.96 1.93 0.95
CA VAL A 173 -19.22 2.69 1.08
C VAL A 173 -20.38 1.73 0.97
N GLU A 174 -21.45 2.02 1.68
CA GLU A 174 -22.73 1.33 1.49
C GLU A 174 -23.21 1.62 0.07
N ILE A 175 -23.55 0.59 -0.67
CA ILE A 175 -24.17 0.75 -1.99
C ILE A 175 -25.67 0.62 -1.72
N ASP A 176 -26.36 1.76 -1.73
CA ASP A 176 -27.82 1.76 -1.73
C ASP A 176 -28.29 0.91 -2.91
N GLY A 177 -28.92 -0.23 -2.61
CA GLY A 177 -29.44 -1.19 -3.57
C GLY A 177 -30.72 -0.70 -4.25
#